data_c75fc6e692ac2264e5a5650d06ddc5ce
#
_entry.id   c75fc6e692ac2264e5a5650d06ddc5ce
#
_cell.length_a   1.000
_cell.length_b   1.000
_cell.length_c   1.000
_cell.angle_alpha   90.00
_cell.angle_beta   90.00
_cell.angle_gamma   90.00
#
_symmetry.space_group_name_H-M   'P 1'
#
loop_
_entity.id
_entity.type
_entity.pdbx_description
1 polymer ?
#
loop_
_entity_poly.entity_id
_entity_poly.type
_entity_poly.pdbx_seq_one_letter_code
_entity_poly.pdbx_strand_id
1 'polypeptide(L)'
;MLQVLLEIKHQVKQASYVHETELNDAQLLVGNLGLRHRRGLREHPHVYDLGEEWNRWTNLPFVFARWVLRNDIEPGNALVIEDSLFTSLQDWSDGLYRVSGPAIPLPIHPQEIHMYTQGLRYFMGRPEEKSVIQFQEYLDKLR
;
A
#
# COMPACT_ATOMS: atom_id res chain seq x y z
N MET A 1 6.05 3.23 -7.05
CA MET A 1 5.27 2.19 -7.77
C MET A 1 4.67 2.72 -9.07
N LEU A 2 3.94 3.83 -9.08
CA LEU A 2 3.31 4.37 -10.29
C LEU A 2 4.33 4.51 -11.44
N GLN A 3 5.48 5.13 -11.19
CA GLN A 3 6.54 5.30 -12.20
C GLN A 3 7.05 3.95 -12.74
N VAL A 4 7.26 2.94 -11.88
CA VAL A 4 7.67 1.59 -12.32
C VAL A 4 6.63 0.98 -13.25
N LEU A 5 5.34 1.09 -12.91
CA LEU A 5 4.27 0.58 -13.77
C LEU A 5 4.20 1.34 -15.10
N LEU A 6 4.24 2.66 -15.08
CA LEU A 6 4.16 3.45 -16.31
C LEU A 6 5.38 3.25 -17.22
N GLU A 7 6.58 3.41 -16.70
CA GLU A 7 7.80 3.45 -17.52
C GLU A 7 8.33 2.04 -17.85
N ILE A 8 8.30 1.09 -16.90
CA ILE A 8 8.86 -0.26 -17.12
C ILE A 8 7.81 -1.21 -17.73
N LYS A 9 6.62 -1.29 -17.11
CA LYS A 9 5.58 -2.21 -17.60
C LYS A 9 4.94 -1.71 -18.89
N HIS A 10 4.50 -0.44 -18.91
CA HIS A 10 3.73 0.12 -20.03
C HIS A 10 4.58 0.93 -21.02
N GLN A 11 5.88 1.12 -20.75
CA GLN A 11 6.82 1.83 -21.61
C GLN A 11 6.39 3.28 -21.96
N VAL A 12 5.69 3.93 -21.05
CA VAL A 12 5.28 5.34 -21.19
C VAL A 12 6.49 6.24 -20.98
N LYS A 13 7.05 6.77 -22.07
CA LYS A 13 8.33 7.50 -22.05
C LYS A 13 8.23 8.98 -21.64
N GLN A 14 7.04 9.54 -21.53
CA GLN A 14 6.82 10.98 -21.31
C GLN A 14 5.69 11.26 -20.32
N ALA A 15 5.63 10.53 -19.20
CA ALA A 15 4.72 10.89 -18.13
C ALA A 15 5.27 12.12 -17.40
N SER A 16 4.49 13.21 -17.35
CA SER A 16 4.79 14.37 -16.52
C SER A 16 3.99 14.30 -15.22
N TYR A 17 4.63 14.63 -14.11
CA TYR A 17 4.00 14.65 -12.80
C TYR A 17 3.76 16.11 -12.40
N VAL A 18 2.51 16.47 -12.26
CA VAL A 18 2.06 17.83 -11.93
C VAL A 18 1.38 17.87 -10.58
N HIS A 19 1.20 19.05 -10.01
CA HIS A 19 0.46 19.20 -8.76
C HIS A 19 -1.04 18.91 -8.97
N GLU A 20 -1.72 18.40 -7.94
CA GLU A 20 -3.14 17.99 -8.00
C GLU A 20 -4.10 19.11 -8.48
N THR A 21 -3.72 20.37 -8.32
CA THR A 21 -4.50 21.54 -8.74
C THR A 21 -4.33 21.89 -10.22
N GLU A 22 -3.41 21.26 -10.91
CA GLU A 22 -3.17 21.49 -12.34
C GLU A 22 -4.02 20.54 -13.18
N LEU A 23 -4.25 20.91 -14.44
CA LEU A 23 -4.93 20.05 -15.40
C LEU A 23 -4.13 18.76 -15.59
N ASN A 24 -4.82 17.63 -15.40
CA ASN A 24 -4.18 16.31 -15.47
C ASN A 24 -5.11 15.28 -16.15
N ASP A 25 -4.51 14.29 -16.78
CA ASP A 25 -5.21 13.19 -17.43
C ASP A 25 -5.51 12.04 -16.46
N ALA A 26 -4.78 11.95 -15.35
CA ALA A 26 -4.93 10.94 -14.32
C ALA A 26 -4.49 11.47 -12.95
N GLN A 27 -5.11 10.96 -11.89
CA GLN A 27 -4.80 11.33 -10.51
C GLN A 27 -4.33 10.10 -9.72
N LEU A 28 -3.23 10.24 -8.98
CA LEU A 28 -2.81 9.26 -7.99
C LEU A 28 -3.45 9.58 -6.65
N LEU A 29 -4.34 8.73 -6.19
CA LEU A 29 -5.01 8.86 -4.90
C LEU A 29 -4.46 7.82 -3.92
N VAL A 30 -4.10 8.25 -2.71
CA VAL A 30 -3.50 7.39 -1.68
C VAL A 30 -4.29 7.51 -0.37
N GLY A 31 -4.33 6.42 0.40
CA GLY A 31 -4.96 6.39 1.72
C GLY A 31 -6.47 6.63 1.64
N ASN A 32 -6.98 7.48 2.53
CA ASN A 32 -8.42 7.75 2.64
C ASN A 32 -9.05 8.29 1.35
N LEU A 33 -8.29 9.06 0.58
CA LEU A 33 -8.78 9.55 -0.73
C LEU A 33 -8.92 8.41 -1.73
N GLY A 34 -7.96 7.50 -1.80
CA GLY A 34 -8.04 6.31 -2.63
C GLY A 34 -9.24 5.44 -2.28
N LEU A 35 -9.47 5.19 -0.98
CA LEU A 35 -10.63 4.42 -0.52
C LEU A 35 -11.96 5.12 -0.83
N ARG A 36 -12.02 6.44 -0.65
CA ARG A 36 -13.23 7.23 -0.94
C ARG A 36 -13.60 7.17 -2.41
N HIS A 37 -12.62 7.24 -3.28
CA HIS A 37 -12.82 7.33 -4.73
C HIS A 37 -12.54 6.00 -5.47
N ARG A 38 -12.58 4.87 -4.78
CA ARG A 38 -12.32 3.53 -5.34
C ARG A 38 -13.25 3.13 -6.50
N ARG A 39 -14.38 3.84 -6.67
CA ARG A 39 -15.34 3.65 -7.77
C ARG A 39 -15.11 4.63 -8.93
N GLY A 40 -14.07 5.44 -8.86
CA GLY A 40 -13.77 6.49 -9.81
C GLY A 40 -14.31 7.85 -9.42
N LEU A 41 -13.88 8.84 -10.14
CA LEU A 41 -14.37 10.22 -10.11
C LEU A 41 -15.16 10.48 -11.39
N ARG A 42 -16.06 11.47 -11.36
CA ARG A 42 -16.86 11.85 -12.54
C ARG A 42 -15.97 12.16 -13.76
N GLU A 43 -14.85 12.84 -13.53
CA GLU A 43 -13.89 13.24 -14.57
C GLU A 43 -12.85 12.15 -14.87
N HIS A 44 -12.66 11.20 -13.93
CA HIS A 44 -11.73 10.06 -14.03
C HIS A 44 -12.48 8.76 -13.69
N PRO A 45 -13.28 8.23 -14.63
CA PRO A 45 -14.15 7.07 -14.37
C PRO A 45 -13.38 5.74 -14.30
N HIS A 46 -12.17 5.71 -14.87
CA HIS A 46 -11.33 4.50 -14.87
C HIS A 46 -10.47 4.48 -13.61
N VAL A 47 -10.48 3.35 -12.92
CA VAL A 47 -9.71 3.14 -11.69
C VAL A 47 -8.77 1.97 -11.89
N TYR A 48 -7.52 2.18 -11.51
CA TYR A 48 -6.48 1.15 -11.52
C TYR A 48 -5.90 1.03 -10.11
N ASP A 49 -6.11 -0.13 -9.48
CA ASP A 49 -5.42 -0.44 -8.23
C ASP A 49 -3.98 -0.83 -8.55
N LEU A 50 -3.02 -0.06 -8.04
CA LEU A 50 -1.60 -0.27 -8.38
C LEU A 50 -1.06 -1.57 -7.80
N GLY A 51 -1.57 -2.05 -6.67
CA GLY A 51 -1.22 -3.34 -6.09
C GLY A 51 -1.73 -4.50 -6.95
N GLU A 52 -2.95 -4.39 -7.45
CA GLU A 52 -3.52 -5.37 -8.38
C GLU A 52 -2.76 -5.38 -9.71
N GLU A 53 -2.41 -4.21 -10.27
CA GLU A 53 -1.62 -4.10 -11.49
C GLU A 53 -0.22 -4.70 -11.34
N TRP A 54 0.41 -4.53 -10.18
CA TRP A 54 1.65 -5.20 -9.84
C TRP A 54 1.50 -6.72 -9.83
N ASN A 55 0.48 -7.21 -9.13
CA ASN A 55 0.21 -8.64 -9.01
C ASN A 55 -0.08 -9.28 -10.37
N ARG A 56 -0.90 -8.64 -11.21
CA ARG A 56 -1.20 -9.11 -12.57
C ARG A 56 0.06 -9.21 -13.43
N TRP A 57 1.00 -8.30 -13.25
CA TRP A 57 2.24 -8.27 -14.03
C TRP A 57 3.29 -9.26 -13.55
N THR A 58 3.52 -9.32 -12.24
CA THR A 58 4.64 -10.07 -11.65
C THR A 58 4.23 -11.40 -11.02
N ASN A 59 2.93 -11.61 -10.82
CA ASN A 59 2.36 -12.69 -10.03
C ASN A 59 2.86 -12.72 -8.58
N LEU A 60 3.27 -11.56 -8.06
CA LEU A 60 3.73 -11.37 -6.68
C LEU A 60 2.84 -10.39 -5.94
N PRO A 61 2.66 -10.54 -4.61
CA PRO A 61 1.96 -9.55 -3.80
C PRO A 61 2.76 -8.25 -3.74
N PHE A 62 2.10 -7.09 -3.72
CA PHE A 62 2.82 -5.83 -3.52
C PHE A 62 2.97 -5.54 -2.02
N VAL A 63 4.19 -5.19 -1.61
CA VAL A 63 4.50 -4.79 -0.22
C VAL A 63 4.37 -3.28 -0.09
N PHE A 64 3.28 -2.82 0.52
CA PHE A 64 2.98 -1.40 0.68
C PHE A 64 3.84 -0.72 1.74
N ALA A 65 4.11 -1.42 2.83
CA ALA A 65 4.90 -0.94 3.95
C ALA A 65 5.53 -2.11 4.71
N ARG A 66 6.61 -1.83 5.43
CA ARG A 66 7.22 -2.77 6.37
C ARG A 66 7.79 -2.03 7.55
N TRP A 67 7.81 -2.68 8.70
CA TRP A 67 8.56 -2.21 9.84
C TRP A 67 10.05 -2.42 9.62
N VAL A 68 10.84 -1.44 10.01
CA VAL A 68 12.31 -1.51 9.99
C VAL A 68 12.86 -1.00 11.30
N LEU A 69 13.88 -1.65 11.81
CA LEU A 69 14.60 -1.24 13.00
C LEU A 69 15.99 -0.74 12.61
N ARG A 70 16.51 0.20 13.38
CA ARG A 70 17.90 0.63 13.24
C ARG A 70 18.82 -0.50 13.64
N ASN A 71 19.97 -0.60 12.99
CA ASN A 71 20.96 -1.67 13.22
C ASN A 71 21.63 -1.59 14.60
N ASP A 72 21.55 -0.45 15.29
CA ASP A 72 22.13 -0.20 16.60
C ASP A 72 21.19 -0.53 17.77
N ILE A 73 20.00 -1.05 17.51
CA ILE A 73 19.08 -1.51 18.54
C ILE A 73 19.60 -2.84 19.11
N GLU A 74 19.65 -2.89 20.45
CA GLU A 74 19.99 -4.11 21.15
C GLU A 74 19.03 -5.26 20.77
N PRO A 75 19.57 -6.50 20.49
CA PRO A 75 18.75 -7.62 20.04
C PRO A 75 17.57 -7.95 20.97
N GLY A 76 17.73 -7.80 22.29
CA GLY A 76 16.64 -7.99 23.25
C GLY A 76 15.47 -7.02 23.04
N ASN A 77 15.76 -5.75 22.79
CA ASN A 77 14.74 -4.74 22.50
C ASN A 77 14.10 -4.97 21.14
N ALA A 78 14.84 -5.44 20.15
CA ALA A 78 14.30 -5.81 18.86
C ALA A 78 13.24 -6.91 18.98
N LEU A 79 13.50 -7.95 19.76
CA LEU A 79 12.54 -9.03 20.03
C LEU A 79 11.27 -8.53 20.75
N VAL A 80 11.43 -7.63 21.73
CA VAL A 80 10.28 -7.03 22.43
C VAL A 80 9.40 -6.22 21.47
N ILE A 81 10.00 -5.47 20.55
CA ILE A 81 9.24 -4.71 19.54
C ILE A 81 8.51 -5.68 18.58
N GLU A 82 9.20 -6.72 18.11
CA GLU A 82 8.59 -7.73 17.22
C GLU A 82 7.40 -8.42 17.89
N ASP A 83 7.56 -8.87 19.14
CA ASP A 83 6.49 -9.52 19.91
C ASP A 83 5.32 -8.59 20.17
N SER A 84 5.58 -7.30 20.48
CA SER A 84 4.53 -6.29 20.66
C SER A 84 3.72 -6.05 19.38
N LEU A 85 4.39 -6.00 18.23
CA LEU A 85 3.72 -5.86 16.92
C LEU A 85 2.89 -7.10 16.62
N PHE A 86 3.43 -8.29 16.84
CA PHE A 86 2.73 -9.56 16.65
C PHE A 86 1.48 -9.66 17.52
N THR A 87 1.60 -9.37 18.81
CA THR A 87 0.48 -9.38 19.77
C THR A 87 -0.59 -8.37 19.36
N SER A 88 -0.20 -7.16 18.96
CA SER A 88 -1.15 -6.13 18.51
C SER A 88 -1.92 -6.55 17.25
N LEU A 89 -1.28 -7.27 16.33
CA LEU A 89 -1.94 -7.81 15.14
C LEU A 89 -2.89 -8.94 15.48
N GLN A 90 -2.52 -9.79 16.44
CA GLN A 90 -3.37 -10.87 16.95
C GLN A 90 -4.63 -10.32 17.62
N ASP A 91 -4.47 -9.37 18.54
CA ASP A 91 -5.57 -8.71 19.25
C ASP A 91 -6.54 -8.03 18.29
N TRP A 92 -6.00 -7.42 17.23
CA TRP A 92 -6.82 -6.79 16.19
C TRP A 92 -7.59 -7.83 15.38
N SER A 93 -6.94 -8.93 14.99
CA SER A 93 -7.56 -10.04 14.26
C SER A 93 -8.68 -10.70 15.08
N ASP A 94 -8.50 -10.82 16.39
CA ASP A 94 -9.47 -11.42 17.31
C ASP A 94 -10.62 -10.46 17.68
N GLY A 95 -10.62 -9.23 17.13
CA GLY A 95 -11.65 -8.23 17.37
C GLY A 95 -11.62 -7.60 18.75
N LEU A 96 -10.53 -7.78 19.50
CA LEU A 96 -10.34 -7.23 20.85
C LEU A 96 -10.10 -5.71 20.82
N TYR A 97 -9.63 -5.20 19.68
CA TYR A 97 -9.49 -3.76 19.47
C TYR A 97 -10.80 -3.15 18.97
N ARG A 98 -11.42 -2.33 19.81
CA ARG A 98 -12.40 -1.36 19.32
C ARG A 98 -11.62 -0.24 18.64
N VAL A 99 -11.69 -0.18 17.33
CA VAL A 99 -11.25 1.02 16.60
C VAL A 99 -12.11 2.17 17.14
N SER A 100 -11.54 3.00 18.00
CA SER A 100 -12.15 4.28 18.34
C SER A 100 -12.34 5.02 17.02
N GLY A 101 -13.58 5.34 16.68
CA GLY A 101 -13.91 5.97 15.41
C GLY A 101 -13.00 7.19 15.16
N PRO A 102 -12.64 7.48 13.93
CA PRO A 102 -11.81 8.62 13.60
C PRO A 102 -12.45 9.90 14.17
N ALA A 103 -11.65 10.80 14.69
CA ALA A 103 -12.10 12.09 15.21
C ALA A 103 -12.84 12.93 14.13
N ILE A 104 -12.68 12.58 12.87
CA ILE A 104 -13.39 13.15 11.71
C ILE A 104 -14.16 12.01 11.04
N PRO A 105 -15.49 12.17 10.81
CA PRO A 105 -16.27 11.15 10.12
C PRO A 105 -15.69 10.88 8.74
N LEU A 106 -15.17 9.68 8.53
CA LEU A 106 -14.81 9.22 7.20
C LEU A 106 -16.12 8.86 6.48
N PRO A 107 -16.37 9.36 5.27
CA PRO A 107 -17.54 8.99 4.47
C PRO A 107 -17.38 7.61 3.84
N ILE A 108 -16.86 6.66 4.64
CA ILE A 108 -16.63 5.27 4.28
C ILE A 108 -17.30 4.44 5.36
N HIS A 109 -18.13 3.51 4.96
CA HIS A 109 -18.83 2.65 5.92
C HIS A 109 -17.82 1.78 6.70
N PRO A 110 -17.96 1.62 8.04
CA PRO A 110 -17.03 0.80 8.84
C PRO A 110 -16.82 -0.62 8.30
N GLN A 111 -17.85 -1.25 7.74
CA GLN A 111 -17.75 -2.56 7.10
C GLN A 111 -16.81 -2.56 5.88
N GLU A 112 -16.77 -1.48 5.12
CA GLU A 112 -15.89 -1.37 3.96
C GLU A 112 -14.42 -1.23 4.38
N ILE A 113 -14.16 -0.51 5.48
CA ILE A 113 -12.83 -0.43 6.08
C ILE A 113 -12.39 -1.80 6.57
N HIS A 114 -13.29 -2.52 7.27
CA HIS A 114 -13.03 -3.85 7.77
C HIS A 114 -12.71 -4.83 6.62
N MET A 115 -13.52 -4.86 5.57
CA MET A 115 -13.27 -5.70 4.40
C MET A 115 -11.94 -5.37 3.72
N TYR A 116 -11.60 -4.09 3.59
CA TYR A 116 -10.32 -3.65 3.03
C TYR A 116 -9.14 -4.15 3.87
N THR A 117 -9.19 -3.95 5.18
CA THR A 117 -8.12 -4.35 6.09
C THR A 117 -7.96 -5.86 6.21
N GLN A 118 -9.05 -6.63 6.12
CA GLN A 118 -8.99 -8.09 6.04
C GLN A 118 -8.32 -8.62 4.76
N GLY A 119 -8.35 -7.85 3.68
CA GLY A 119 -7.65 -8.18 2.44
C GLY A 119 -6.13 -7.98 2.51
N LEU A 120 -5.62 -7.30 3.53
CA LEU A 120 -4.19 -7.04 3.71
C LEU A 120 -3.51 -8.20 4.45
N ARG A 121 -2.32 -8.56 4.00
CA ARG A 121 -1.44 -9.48 4.72
C ARG A 121 -0.45 -8.67 5.54
N TYR A 122 -0.34 -8.99 6.83
CA TYR A 122 0.52 -8.28 7.77
C TYR A 122 1.85 -9.00 8.05
N PHE A 123 2.04 -10.15 7.44
CA PHE A 123 3.26 -10.95 7.58
C PHE A 123 3.97 -11.06 6.24
N MET A 124 5.29 -10.90 6.27
CA MET A 124 6.14 -11.11 5.12
C MET A 124 6.56 -12.57 5.02
N GLY A 125 6.24 -13.20 3.90
CA GLY A 125 6.75 -14.50 3.52
C GLY A 125 7.68 -14.40 2.31
N ARG A 126 8.09 -15.55 1.79
CA ARG A 126 8.96 -15.63 0.60
C ARG A 126 8.41 -14.89 -0.64
N PRO A 127 7.10 -14.89 -0.93
CA PRO A 127 6.56 -14.14 -2.07
C PRO A 127 6.72 -12.63 -1.89
N GLU A 128 6.49 -12.12 -0.67
CA GLU A 128 6.62 -10.70 -0.33
C GLU A 128 8.10 -10.26 -0.41
N GLU A 129 9.02 -11.08 0.09
CA GLU A 129 10.47 -10.83 -0.03
C GLU A 129 10.92 -10.75 -1.49
N LYS A 130 10.50 -11.71 -2.32
CA LYS A 130 10.77 -11.69 -3.77
C LYS A 130 10.21 -10.44 -4.43
N SER A 131 9.01 -10.02 -4.03
CA SER A 131 8.38 -8.81 -4.56
C SER A 131 9.18 -7.55 -4.24
N VAL A 132 9.69 -7.43 -3.01
CA VAL A 132 10.54 -6.30 -2.61
C VAL A 132 11.83 -6.26 -3.44
N ILE A 133 12.49 -7.41 -3.62
CA ILE A 133 13.71 -7.51 -4.42
C ILE A 133 13.43 -7.10 -5.86
N GLN A 134 12.41 -7.68 -6.48
CA GLN A 134 12.05 -7.37 -7.87
C GLN A 134 11.65 -5.90 -8.06
N PHE A 135 10.93 -5.33 -7.10
CA PHE A 135 10.58 -3.91 -7.13
C PHE A 135 11.83 -3.03 -7.07
N GLN A 136 12.81 -3.38 -6.22
CA GLN A 136 14.09 -2.67 -6.13
C GLN A 136 14.87 -2.74 -7.45
N GLU A 137 14.93 -3.90 -8.09
CA GLU A 137 15.58 -4.07 -9.40
C GLU A 137 14.96 -3.17 -10.49
N TYR A 138 13.63 -2.99 -10.44
CA TYR A 138 12.95 -2.08 -11.37
C TYR A 138 13.21 -0.61 -11.05
N LEU A 139 13.27 -0.25 -9.76
CA LEU A 139 13.65 1.11 -9.35
C LEU A 139 15.08 1.45 -9.80
N ASP A 140 16.00 0.52 -9.73
CA ASP A 140 17.39 0.72 -10.13
C ASP A 140 17.53 0.93 -11.66
N LYS A 141 16.61 0.37 -12.44
CA LYS A 141 16.56 0.62 -13.91
C LYS A 141 15.99 2.00 -14.27
N LEU A 142 15.31 2.68 -13.35
CA LEU A 142 14.77 4.03 -13.56
C LEU A 142 15.77 5.14 -13.20
N ARG A 143 16.88 4.78 -12.57
CA ARG A 143 17.98 5.71 -12.20
C ARG A 143 19.01 5.85 -13.31
#